data_25728f4e0a0ca01574ad0f1bf1816f1f
#
_entry.id   25728f4e0a0ca01574ad0f1bf1816f1f
#
_cell.length_a   1.000
_cell.length_b   1.000
_cell.length_c   1.000
_cell.angle_alpha   90.00
_cell.angle_beta   90.00
_cell.angle_gamma   90.00
#
_symmetry.space_group_name_H-M   'P 1'
#
loop_
_entity.id
_entity.type
_entity.pdbx_description
1 polymer ?
#
loop_
_entity_poly.entity_id
_entity_poly.type
_entity_poly.pdbx_seq_one_letter_code
_entity_poly.pdbx_strand_id
1 'polypeptide(L)'
;MIIADLAKIPGGTFPAQRWGRGLVGQATQPIQAKGFSMGFSVLAPKGGQVPWHNQEQEEVYFIVQGEGEICVHNERSPIKAGQAVYMPPGQFHQLTNTGDEPMHMIYVYCPGGDVAHWRQELNGTLPPAGTGEIPPLPQGAQPQWTAITPKPLA
;
A
#
# COMPACT_ATOMS: atom_id res chain seq x y z
N MET A 1 -26.28 11.42 6.85
CA MET A 1 -25.60 10.42 6.00
C MET A 1 -24.48 11.15 5.28
N ILE A 2 -23.26 10.58 5.25
CA ILE A 2 -22.10 11.12 4.54
C ILE A 2 -21.71 10.12 3.48
N ILE A 3 -21.51 10.56 2.23
CA ILE A 3 -21.09 9.73 1.11
C ILE A 3 -19.78 10.31 0.59
N ALA A 4 -18.72 9.50 0.58
CA ALA A 4 -17.47 9.82 -0.06
C ALA A 4 -17.48 9.26 -1.49
N ASP A 5 -17.34 10.15 -2.47
CA ASP A 5 -17.29 9.79 -3.89
C ASP A 5 -15.83 9.77 -4.36
N LEU A 6 -15.34 8.58 -4.65
CA LEU A 6 -13.95 8.37 -5.07
C LEU A 6 -13.55 9.25 -6.26
N ALA A 7 -14.47 9.50 -7.19
CA ALA A 7 -14.20 10.34 -8.37
C ALA A 7 -13.96 11.83 -8.02
N LYS A 8 -14.43 12.27 -6.87
CA LYS A 8 -14.35 13.68 -6.43
C LYS A 8 -13.26 13.95 -5.40
N ILE A 9 -12.60 12.92 -4.90
CA ILE A 9 -11.55 13.05 -3.89
C ILE A 9 -10.21 13.24 -4.58
N PRO A 10 -9.46 14.30 -4.25
CA PRO A 10 -8.09 14.45 -4.76
C PRO A 10 -7.23 13.27 -4.36
N GLY A 11 -6.44 12.77 -5.30
CA GLY A 11 -5.49 11.70 -5.04
C GLY A 11 -4.07 12.23 -4.87
N GLY A 12 -3.20 11.37 -4.31
CA GLY A 12 -1.76 11.58 -4.26
C GLY A 12 -1.03 10.53 -5.09
N THR A 13 0.05 10.95 -5.75
CA THR A 13 0.96 10.05 -6.48
C THR A 13 2.18 9.77 -5.60
N PHE A 14 2.59 8.53 -5.53
CA PHE A 14 3.72 8.05 -4.74
C PHE A 14 4.82 7.52 -5.65
N PRO A 15 6.10 7.59 -5.21
CA PRO A 15 7.25 7.23 -6.04
C PRO A 15 7.25 5.81 -6.59
N ALA A 16 6.69 4.84 -5.84
CA ALA A 16 6.62 3.44 -6.25
C ALA A 16 5.49 3.14 -7.26
N GLN A 17 5.20 4.07 -8.17
CA GLN A 17 4.16 3.94 -9.20
C GLN A 17 2.79 3.60 -8.62
N ARG A 18 2.46 4.23 -7.52
CA ARG A 18 1.20 4.09 -6.82
C ARG A 18 0.48 5.42 -6.77
N TRP A 19 -0.82 5.35 -6.85
CA TRP A 19 -1.71 6.46 -6.64
C TRP A 19 -2.77 6.10 -5.60
N GLY A 20 -3.13 7.03 -4.70
CA GLY A 20 -4.03 6.72 -3.60
C GLY A 20 -4.98 7.84 -3.23
N ARG A 21 -6.11 7.49 -2.63
CA ARG A 21 -7.13 8.38 -2.06
C ARG A 21 -7.59 7.85 -0.71
N GLY A 22 -7.56 8.70 0.32
CA GLY A 22 -8.20 8.39 1.58
C GLY A 22 -9.70 8.68 1.52
N LEU A 23 -10.51 7.76 2.00
CA LEU A 23 -11.97 7.86 2.04
C LEU A 23 -12.49 8.13 3.45
N VAL A 24 -11.93 7.42 4.41
CA VAL A 24 -12.30 7.45 5.82
C VAL A 24 -11.06 7.63 6.67
N GLY A 25 -11.11 8.47 7.67
CA GLY A 25 -9.99 8.71 8.58
C GLY A 25 -10.15 9.97 9.39
N GLN A 26 -9.02 10.57 9.79
CA GLN A 26 -8.99 11.80 10.57
C GLN A 26 -8.75 13.03 9.68
N ALA A 27 -9.07 14.19 10.24
CA ALA A 27 -8.76 15.55 9.79
C ALA A 27 -9.16 15.90 8.35
N THR A 28 -8.52 15.35 7.32
CA THR A 28 -8.70 15.79 5.93
C THR A 28 -9.56 14.84 5.09
N GLN A 29 -10.01 13.72 5.68
CA GLN A 29 -10.78 12.74 4.91
C GLN A 29 -12.27 13.14 4.83
N PRO A 30 -12.95 12.81 3.72
CA PRO A 30 -14.37 13.12 3.54
C PRO A 30 -15.27 12.53 4.63
N ILE A 31 -14.97 11.32 5.09
CA ILE A 31 -15.65 10.67 6.21
C ILE A 31 -14.68 10.65 7.39
N GLN A 32 -15.05 11.33 8.46
CA GLN A 32 -14.24 11.37 9.67
C GLN A 32 -14.66 10.24 10.61
N ALA A 33 -13.76 9.29 10.84
CA ALA A 33 -13.93 8.20 11.78
C ALA A 33 -12.74 8.13 12.74
N LYS A 34 -12.98 7.71 13.98
CA LYS A 34 -11.94 7.63 15.02
C LYS A 34 -11.32 6.23 15.10
N GLY A 35 -12.09 5.18 14.80
CA GLY A 35 -11.69 3.80 15.04
C GLY A 35 -10.82 3.19 13.93
N PHE A 36 -10.96 3.67 12.70
CA PHE A 36 -10.23 3.12 11.55
C PHE A 36 -9.97 4.17 10.49
N SER A 37 -9.06 3.87 9.59
CA SER A 37 -8.86 4.59 8.35
C SER A 37 -9.05 3.66 7.17
N MET A 38 -9.56 4.19 6.06
CA MET A 38 -9.81 3.42 4.84
C MET A 38 -9.52 4.29 3.63
N GLY A 39 -8.94 3.68 2.62
CA GLY A 39 -8.72 4.35 1.34
C GLY A 39 -8.66 3.38 0.18
N PHE A 40 -8.40 3.96 -0.97
CA PHE A 40 -8.30 3.26 -2.24
C PHE A 40 -6.96 3.57 -2.89
N SER A 41 -6.30 2.56 -3.40
CA SER A 41 -5.03 2.71 -4.12
C SER A 41 -5.06 1.98 -5.45
N VAL A 42 -4.31 2.52 -6.40
CA VAL A 42 -4.04 1.92 -7.71
C VAL A 42 -2.53 1.75 -7.85
N LEU A 43 -2.10 0.55 -8.14
CA LEU A 43 -0.72 0.20 -8.41
C LEU A 43 -0.57 -0.02 -9.93
N ALA A 44 0.40 0.68 -10.53
CA ALA A 44 0.65 0.55 -11.96
C ALA A 44 1.04 -0.90 -12.33
N PRO A 45 0.77 -1.32 -13.58
CA PRO A 45 1.19 -2.64 -14.05
C PRO A 45 2.71 -2.86 -13.92
N LYS A 46 3.10 -4.11 -13.76
CA LYS A 46 4.51 -4.54 -13.84
C LYS A 46 5.45 -3.82 -12.88
N GLY A 47 5.02 -3.67 -11.64
CA GLY A 47 5.92 -3.20 -10.60
C GLY A 47 5.42 -2.08 -9.70
N GLY A 48 4.26 -1.49 -9.96
CA GLY A 48 3.65 -0.55 -9.01
C GLY A 48 3.46 -1.24 -7.66
N GLN A 49 3.78 -0.55 -6.56
CA GLN A 49 3.81 -1.21 -5.26
C GLN A 49 3.46 -0.30 -4.10
N VAL A 50 2.99 -0.93 -3.01
CA VAL A 50 3.16 -0.43 -1.66
C VAL A 50 4.51 -0.97 -1.20
N PRO A 51 5.54 -0.12 -0.97
CA PRO A 51 6.88 -0.58 -0.71
C PRO A 51 7.02 -1.29 0.64
N TRP A 52 8.12 -1.99 0.82
CA TRP A 52 8.45 -2.69 2.06
C TRP A 52 8.51 -1.75 3.25
N HIS A 53 7.57 -1.90 4.17
CA HIS A 53 7.41 -1.06 5.35
C HIS A 53 6.70 -1.80 6.47
N ASN A 54 6.64 -1.20 7.65
CA ASN A 54 5.78 -1.63 8.74
C ASN A 54 5.08 -0.44 9.39
N GLN A 55 4.11 -0.75 10.24
CA GLN A 55 3.36 0.23 11.02
C GLN A 55 2.83 -0.41 12.31
N GLU A 56 2.42 0.42 13.26
CA GLU A 56 1.87 -0.05 14.54
C GLU A 56 0.42 -0.53 14.43
N GLN A 57 -0.31 -0.03 13.43
CA GLN A 57 -1.69 -0.42 13.16
C GLN A 57 -1.74 -1.81 12.53
N GLU A 58 -2.77 -2.57 12.86
CA GLU A 58 -3.16 -3.68 12.01
C GLU A 58 -3.77 -3.18 10.70
N GLU A 59 -3.57 -3.91 9.62
CA GLU A 59 -4.03 -3.51 8.31
C GLU A 59 -4.59 -4.68 7.51
N VAL A 60 -5.56 -4.37 6.65
CA VAL A 60 -6.11 -5.30 5.66
C VAL A 60 -6.05 -4.65 4.29
N TYR A 61 -5.55 -5.39 3.30
CA TYR A 61 -5.78 -5.07 1.90
C TYR A 61 -6.86 -5.99 1.32
N PHE A 62 -7.76 -5.41 0.53
CA PHE A 62 -8.70 -6.15 -0.29
C PHE A 62 -8.46 -5.78 -1.75
N ILE A 63 -8.17 -6.78 -2.59
CA ILE A 63 -7.91 -6.58 -4.01
C ILE A 63 -9.23 -6.52 -4.75
N VAL A 64 -9.52 -5.37 -5.34
CA VAL A 64 -10.75 -5.14 -6.12
C VAL A 64 -10.58 -5.59 -7.56
N GLN A 65 -9.38 -5.37 -8.14
CA GLN A 65 -9.06 -5.68 -9.53
C GLN A 65 -7.56 -5.97 -9.65
N GLY A 66 -7.20 -6.81 -10.62
CA GLY A 66 -5.81 -7.13 -10.93
C GLY A 66 -5.27 -8.27 -10.08
N GLU A 67 -3.97 -8.49 -10.24
CA GLU A 67 -3.24 -9.56 -9.55
C GLU A 67 -1.80 -9.13 -9.26
N GLY A 68 -1.20 -9.76 -8.27
CA GLY A 68 0.15 -9.42 -7.88
C GLY A 68 0.69 -10.37 -6.84
N GLU A 69 1.56 -9.84 -6.03
CA GLU A 69 2.26 -10.59 -5.00
C GLU A 69 2.31 -9.79 -3.71
N ILE A 70 1.98 -10.46 -2.62
CA ILE A 70 2.08 -9.94 -1.27
C ILE A 70 3.21 -10.63 -0.52
N CYS A 71 4.01 -9.85 0.19
CA CYS A 71 4.97 -10.34 1.17
C CYS A 71 4.58 -9.79 2.54
N VAL A 72 4.49 -10.65 3.54
CA VAL A 72 4.29 -10.28 4.95
C VAL A 72 5.32 -11.01 5.78
N HIS A 73 6.16 -10.27 6.49
CA HIS A 73 7.31 -10.78 7.21
C HIS A 73 8.19 -11.66 6.32
N ASN A 74 8.24 -12.95 6.50
CA ASN A 74 8.99 -13.91 5.68
C ASN A 74 8.11 -14.77 4.76
N GLU A 75 6.83 -14.48 4.70
CA GLU A 75 5.89 -15.18 3.83
C GLU A 75 5.65 -14.38 2.55
N ARG A 76 5.46 -15.12 1.47
CA ARG A 76 5.18 -14.58 0.15
C ARG A 76 4.10 -15.39 -0.54
N SER A 77 3.12 -14.71 -1.14
CA SER A 77 2.02 -15.37 -1.84
C SER A 77 1.54 -14.56 -3.02
N PRO A 78 1.11 -15.20 -4.11
CA PRO A 78 0.30 -14.52 -5.11
C PRO A 78 -1.02 -14.06 -4.49
N ILE A 79 -1.54 -12.93 -4.96
CA ILE A 79 -2.83 -12.36 -4.55
C ILE A 79 -3.54 -11.80 -5.77
N LYS A 80 -4.86 -11.90 -5.80
CA LYS A 80 -5.69 -11.45 -6.94
C LYS A 80 -7.03 -10.88 -6.49
N ALA A 81 -7.77 -10.32 -7.43
CA ALA A 81 -9.10 -9.78 -7.21
C ALA A 81 -10.01 -10.74 -6.43
N GLY A 82 -10.75 -10.19 -5.46
CA GLY A 82 -11.63 -10.92 -4.56
C GLY A 82 -10.95 -11.47 -3.31
N GLN A 83 -9.65 -11.28 -3.14
CA GLN A 83 -8.90 -11.74 -1.97
C GLN A 83 -8.58 -10.61 -1.01
N ALA A 84 -8.54 -10.94 0.27
CA ALA A 84 -8.06 -10.07 1.34
C ALA A 84 -6.80 -10.66 1.98
N VAL A 85 -5.91 -9.78 2.44
CA VAL A 85 -4.75 -10.15 3.24
C VAL A 85 -4.70 -9.29 4.50
N TYR A 86 -4.37 -9.91 5.62
CA TYR A 86 -4.21 -9.26 6.91
C TYR A 86 -2.73 -9.10 7.27
N MET A 87 -2.37 -7.90 7.66
CA MET A 87 -1.04 -7.55 8.17
C MET A 87 -1.14 -7.27 9.67
N PRO A 88 -0.56 -8.13 10.52
CA PRO A 88 -0.49 -7.88 11.96
C PRO A 88 0.31 -6.63 12.30
N PRO A 89 0.04 -5.98 13.44
CA PRO A 89 0.80 -4.83 13.91
C PRO A 89 2.32 -5.09 13.92
N GLY A 90 3.08 -4.14 13.42
CA GLY A 90 4.55 -4.19 13.41
C GLY A 90 5.18 -5.09 12.35
N GLN A 91 4.40 -5.90 11.64
CA GLN A 91 4.94 -6.79 10.61
C GLN A 91 5.29 -6.02 9.33
N PHE A 92 6.52 -6.22 8.85
CA PHE A 92 6.93 -5.69 7.55
C PHE A 92 6.14 -6.37 6.43
N HIS A 93 5.69 -5.57 5.49
CA HIS A 93 4.91 -6.06 4.35
C HIS A 93 5.14 -5.22 3.09
N GLN A 94 4.85 -5.82 1.94
CA GLN A 94 4.92 -5.20 0.62
C GLN A 94 3.86 -5.84 -0.28
N LEU A 95 3.15 -5.02 -1.06
CA LEU A 95 2.29 -5.47 -2.14
C LEU A 95 2.86 -4.97 -3.47
N THR A 96 3.01 -5.86 -4.44
CA THR A 96 3.50 -5.53 -5.79
C THR A 96 2.50 -6.00 -6.84
N ASN A 97 2.13 -5.12 -7.74
CA ASN A 97 1.38 -5.51 -8.93
C ASN A 97 2.34 -6.20 -9.93
N THR A 98 2.16 -7.48 -10.15
CA THR A 98 2.94 -8.26 -11.11
C THR A 98 2.20 -8.51 -12.42
N GLY A 99 0.93 -8.11 -12.49
CA GLY A 99 0.07 -8.26 -13.68
C GLY A 99 0.32 -7.19 -14.74
N ASP A 100 -0.35 -7.38 -15.86
CA ASP A 100 -0.28 -6.48 -17.02
C ASP A 100 -1.27 -5.31 -16.93
N GLU A 101 -2.23 -5.37 -16.01
CA GLU A 101 -3.27 -4.36 -15.80
C GLU A 101 -3.09 -3.64 -14.45
N PRO A 102 -3.64 -2.42 -14.28
CA PRO A 102 -3.64 -1.76 -13.00
C PRO A 102 -4.29 -2.61 -11.91
N MET A 103 -3.64 -2.70 -10.75
CA MET A 103 -4.21 -3.33 -9.57
C MET A 103 -4.93 -2.28 -8.74
N HIS A 104 -6.20 -2.53 -8.44
CA HIS A 104 -7.01 -1.71 -7.57
C HIS A 104 -7.18 -2.38 -6.23
N MET A 105 -6.93 -1.65 -5.16
CA MET A 105 -7.08 -2.18 -3.80
C MET A 105 -7.75 -1.18 -2.86
N ILE A 106 -8.45 -1.72 -1.88
CA ILE A 106 -8.90 -1.01 -0.69
C ILE A 106 -7.94 -1.38 0.44
N TYR A 107 -7.51 -0.39 1.20
CA TYR A 107 -6.82 -0.62 2.47
C TYR A 107 -7.65 -0.12 3.64
N VAL A 108 -7.57 -0.84 4.75
CA VAL A 108 -8.18 -0.47 6.03
C VAL A 108 -7.17 -0.73 7.13
N TYR A 109 -6.93 0.24 7.99
CA TYR A 109 -6.10 0.05 9.18
C TYR A 109 -6.75 0.58 10.46
N CYS A 110 -6.46 -0.08 11.56
CA CYS A 110 -7.00 0.15 12.89
C CYS A 110 -5.87 0.11 13.95
N PRO A 111 -5.84 1.06 14.92
CA PRO A 111 -6.69 2.24 14.98
C PRO A 111 -6.47 3.20 13.82
N GLY A 112 -7.48 4.01 13.53
CA GLY A 112 -7.37 5.07 12.53
C GLY A 112 -6.35 6.12 12.94
N GLY A 113 -5.76 6.78 11.97
CA GLY A 113 -4.81 7.85 12.21
C GLY A 113 -3.81 8.03 11.10
N ASP A 114 -2.68 8.60 11.45
CA ASP A 114 -1.60 8.86 10.53
C ASP A 114 -0.59 7.69 10.56
N VAL A 115 -0.17 7.28 9.40
CA VAL A 115 0.83 6.22 9.21
C VAL A 115 2.08 6.84 8.62
N ALA A 116 3.16 6.82 9.37
CA ALA A 116 4.40 7.56 9.06
C ALA A 116 5.04 7.16 7.72
N HIS A 117 4.88 5.92 7.28
CA HIS A 117 5.55 5.41 6.08
C HIS A 117 5.20 6.20 4.81
N TRP A 118 4.00 6.77 4.70
CA TRP A 118 3.62 7.56 3.54
C TRP A 118 4.48 8.81 3.39
N ARG A 119 4.75 9.50 4.51
CA ARG A 119 5.63 10.66 4.51
C ARG A 119 7.08 10.26 4.27
N GLN A 120 7.50 9.15 4.85
CA GLN A 120 8.84 8.60 4.64
C GLN A 120 9.07 8.23 3.17
N GLU A 121 8.07 7.65 2.52
CA GLU A 121 8.10 7.34 1.10
C GLU A 121 8.22 8.63 0.26
N LEU A 122 7.35 9.61 0.49
CA LEU A 122 7.34 10.88 -0.26
C LEU A 122 8.62 11.69 -0.06
N ASN A 123 9.22 11.62 1.12
CA ASN A 123 10.44 12.35 1.45
C ASN A 123 11.73 11.58 1.11
N GLY A 124 11.62 10.35 0.63
CA GLY A 124 12.78 9.50 0.37
C GLY A 124 13.53 9.05 1.62
N THR A 125 12.86 9.04 2.77
CA THR A 125 13.46 8.65 4.07
C THR A 125 12.99 7.28 4.56
N LEU A 126 12.19 6.58 3.77
CA LEU A 126 11.79 5.21 4.08
C LEU A 126 13.05 4.32 4.08
N PRO A 127 13.35 3.61 5.17
CA PRO A 127 14.58 2.84 5.27
C PRO A 127 14.69 1.77 4.17
N PRO A 128 15.87 1.59 3.55
CA PRO A 128 16.08 0.51 2.59
C PRO A 128 15.84 -0.86 3.25
N ALA A 129 15.14 -1.75 2.55
CA ALA A 129 14.93 -3.10 3.04
C ALA A 129 16.26 -3.85 3.23
N GLY A 130 16.33 -4.66 4.29
CA GLY A 130 17.50 -5.48 4.59
C GLY A 130 18.67 -4.73 5.24
N THR A 131 18.47 -3.49 5.69
CA THR A 131 19.49 -2.73 6.42
C THR A 131 19.15 -2.61 7.89
N GLY A 132 20.17 -2.78 8.76
CA GLY A 132 20.06 -2.56 10.20
C GLY A 132 18.94 -3.39 10.85
N GLU A 133 17.98 -2.72 11.44
CA GLU A 133 16.86 -3.32 12.17
C GLU A 133 15.75 -3.86 11.25
N ILE A 134 15.84 -3.61 9.97
CA ILE A 134 14.82 -4.02 9.01
C ILE A 134 15.08 -5.47 8.59
N PRO A 135 14.10 -6.37 8.68
CA PRO A 135 14.25 -7.74 8.21
C PRO A 135 14.66 -7.78 6.72
N PRO A 136 15.48 -8.76 6.32
CA PRO A 136 15.77 -8.93 4.90
C PRO A 136 14.48 -9.20 4.14
N LEU A 137 14.41 -8.70 2.90
CA LEU A 137 13.28 -9.01 2.02
C LEU A 137 13.18 -10.52 1.81
N PRO A 138 11.98 -11.10 1.86
CA PRO A 138 11.76 -12.48 1.46
C PRO A 138 12.26 -12.72 0.04
N GLN A 139 12.66 -13.95 -0.26
CA GLN A 139 13.14 -14.31 -1.60
C GLN A 139 12.11 -13.91 -2.67
N GLY A 140 12.53 -13.06 -3.59
CA GLY A 140 11.74 -12.55 -4.70
C GLY A 140 10.87 -11.35 -4.39
N ALA A 141 10.81 -10.86 -3.15
CA ALA A 141 10.21 -9.56 -2.87
C ALA A 141 11.04 -8.45 -3.53
N GLN A 142 10.36 -7.41 -4.00
CA GLN A 142 11.04 -6.28 -4.63
C GLN A 142 11.64 -5.37 -3.56
N PRO A 143 12.90 -4.94 -3.70
CA PRO A 143 13.46 -3.93 -2.82
C PRO A 143 12.65 -2.64 -2.95
N GLN A 144 12.58 -1.90 -1.87
CA GLN A 144 12.02 -0.55 -1.89
C GLN A 144 12.73 0.29 -2.94
N TRP A 145 12.01 1.11 -3.67
CA TRP A 145 12.49 2.18 -4.55
C TRP A 145 13.32 1.79 -5.77
N THR A 146 14.26 0.84 -5.63
CA THR A 146 15.40 0.74 -6.54
C THR A 146 15.19 -0.18 -7.72
N ALA A 147 14.23 -1.07 -7.65
CA ALA A 147 14.09 -2.12 -8.67
C ALA A 147 13.10 -1.78 -9.78
N ILE A 148 12.32 -0.72 -9.60
CA ILE A 148 11.30 -0.35 -10.58
C ILE A 148 11.81 0.84 -11.37
N THR A 149 12.50 0.57 -12.46
CA THR A 149 12.63 1.58 -13.51
C THR A 149 11.22 1.86 -14.01
N PRO A 150 10.70 3.08 -13.88
CA PRO A 150 9.39 3.41 -14.41
C PRO A 150 9.34 3.03 -15.89
N LYS A 151 8.53 2.06 -16.25
CA LYS A 151 8.16 1.94 -17.65
C LYS A 151 7.12 3.03 -17.90
N PRO A 152 7.29 3.84 -18.96
CA PRO A 152 6.26 4.80 -19.35
C PRO A 152 4.94 4.05 -19.44
N LEU A 153 3.91 4.61 -18.82
CA LEU A 153 2.55 4.18 -19.09
C LEU A 153 2.32 4.40 -20.59
N ALA A 154 2.10 3.32 -21.31
CA ALA A 154 1.71 3.37 -22.70
C ALA A 154 0.28 3.90 -22.84
#